data_7cbd4026eaf9726f4bd1d8574dff7957
#
_entry.id   7cbd4026eaf9726f4bd1d8574dff7957
#
_cell.length_a   1.000
_cell.length_b   1.000
_cell.length_c   1.000
_cell.angle_alpha   90.00
_cell.angle_beta   90.00
_cell.angle_gamma   90.00
#
_symmetry.space_group_name_H-M   'P 1'
#
loop_
_entity.id
_entity.type
_entity.pdbx_description
1 polymer ?
#
loop_
_entity_poly.entity_id
_entity_poly.type
_entity_poly.pdbx_seq_one_letter_code
_entity_poly.pdbx_strand_id
1 'polypeptide(L)'
;MVKTIVHHLGLGDQIMLNGMVRHFAETDNVVIFVKRCHEESVRFMYRDIADKVELILVDNTNAQEIWSKVKGDVIPLATYGIDDNGWKFMTQGQGSVMTNWAHGVYIQAGINPKYMYSKFKVDRDKSKEFKIDKENYIFLHDDPERDRVIDIKTDKFIYKPHSKLTDKNQEFFQCERPN
;
A
#
# COMPACT_ATOMS: atom_id res chain seq x y z
N MET A 1 10.63 3.68 21.62
CA MET A 1 9.19 4.01 21.87
C MET A 1 8.32 3.22 20.90
N VAL A 2 6.98 3.33 20.99
CA VAL A 2 6.07 2.72 20.02
C VAL A 2 5.39 3.84 19.24
N LYS A 3 5.39 3.72 17.90
CA LYS A 3 4.70 4.65 17.00
C LYS A 3 3.61 3.90 16.24
N THR A 4 2.38 4.39 16.30
CA THR A 4 1.26 3.82 15.55
C THR A 4 0.94 4.70 14.35
N ILE A 5 1.05 4.14 13.15
CA ILE A 5 0.68 4.82 11.90
C ILE A 5 -0.75 4.44 11.53
N VAL A 6 -1.63 5.43 11.43
CA VAL A 6 -3.03 5.27 11.02
C VAL A 6 -3.25 5.89 9.66
N HIS A 7 -3.80 5.13 8.71
CA HIS A 7 -4.02 5.56 7.32
C HIS A 7 -5.20 4.80 6.67
N HIS A 8 -5.45 4.99 5.36
CA HIS A 8 -6.60 4.43 4.63
C HIS A 8 -6.60 2.90 4.43
N LEU A 9 -5.51 2.20 4.75
CA LEU A 9 -5.38 0.73 4.76
C LEU A 9 -5.48 0.04 3.38
N GLY A 10 -5.47 0.78 2.28
CA GLY A 10 -5.32 0.20 0.95
C GLY A 10 -3.93 -0.39 0.75
N LEU A 11 -3.78 -1.44 -0.10
CA LEU A 11 -2.46 -2.01 -0.37
C LEU A 11 -1.52 -0.98 -1.02
N GLY A 12 -2.04 -0.11 -1.89
CA GLY A 12 -1.28 0.99 -2.47
C GLY A 12 -0.74 1.95 -1.41
N ASP A 13 -1.56 2.26 -0.38
CA ASP A 13 -1.14 3.10 0.74
C ASP A 13 -0.04 2.42 1.55
N GLN A 14 -0.14 1.11 1.81
CA GLN A 14 0.91 0.34 2.49
C GLN A 14 2.24 0.38 1.72
N ILE A 15 2.20 0.25 0.40
CA ILE A 15 3.39 0.34 -0.47
C ILE A 15 3.98 1.76 -0.40
N MET A 16 3.15 2.77 -0.52
CA MET A 16 3.57 4.18 -0.46
C MET A 16 4.23 4.51 0.89
N LEU A 17 3.72 3.98 1.99
CA LEU A 17 4.23 4.23 3.34
C LEU A 17 5.46 3.40 3.70
N ASN A 18 5.91 2.47 2.85
CA ASN A 18 7.03 1.58 3.16
C ASN A 18 8.28 2.33 3.65
N GLY A 19 8.69 3.38 2.95
CA GLY A 19 9.85 4.19 3.36
C GLY A 19 9.66 4.93 4.69
N MET A 20 8.42 5.34 5.02
CA MET A 20 8.07 5.96 6.29
C MET A 20 8.17 4.96 7.44
N VAL A 21 7.54 3.80 7.29
CA VAL A 21 7.58 2.73 8.30
C VAL A 21 9.02 2.35 8.60
N ARG A 22 9.85 2.16 7.57
CA ARG A 22 11.27 1.86 7.73
C ARG A 22 12.06 2.98 8.40
N HIS A 23 11.73 4.22 8.10
CA HIS A 23 12.36 5.37 8.76
C HIS A 23 12.10 5.35 10.27
N PHE A 24 10.84 5.17 10.68
CA PHE A 24 10.52 5.10 12.11
C PHE A 24 11.07 3.84 12.77
N ALA A 25 11.12 2.71 12.07
CA ALA A 25 11.66 1.46 12.59
C ALA A 25 13.17 1.50 12.89
N GLU A 26 13.90 2.50 12.42
CA GLU A 26 15.32 2.71 12.77
C GLU A 26 15.51 3.00 14.27
N THR A 27 14.54 3.66 14.90
CA THR A 27 14.64 4.12 16.30
C THR A 27 13.54 3.61 17.21
N ASP A 28 12.40 3.21 16.64
CA ASP A 28 11.18 2.87 17.37
C ASP A 28 10.61 1.52 16.93
N ASN A 29 9.70 0.97 17.73
CA ASN A 29 8.82 -0.08 17.25
C ASN A 29 7.62 0.59 16.55
N VAL A 30 7.22 0.05 15.41
CA VAL A 30 6.16 0.63 14.59
C VAL A 30 4.95 -0.31 14.58
N VAL A 31 3.79 0.24 14.83
CA VAL A 31 2.50 -0.44 14.70
C VAL A 31 1.79 0.10 13.47
N ILE A 32 1.36 -0.79 12.59
CA ILE A 32 0.54 -0.44 11.42
C ILE A 32 -0.72 -1.28 11.37
N PHE A 33 -1.81 -0.65 10.92
CA PHE A 33 -3.06 -1.35 10.67
C PHE A 33 -3.08 -1.90 9.25
N VAL A 34 -3.55 -3.13 9.10
CA VAL A 34 -3.56 -3.83 7.82
C VAL A 34 -4.91 -4.53 7.65
N LYS A 35 -5.55 -4.35 6.50
CA LYS A 35 -6.71 -5.18 6.15
C LYS A 35 -6.28 -6.63 6.06
N ARG A 36 -7.07 -7.53 6.63
CA ARG A 36 -6.79 -8.97 6.64
C ARG A 36 -6.50 -9.53 5.24
N CYS A 37 -7.20 -9.05 4.22
CA CYS A 37 -6.96 -9.43 2.82
C CYS A 37 -5.58 -8.97 2.27
N HIS A 38 -4.85 -8.11 2.97
CA HIS A 38 -3.52 -7.63 2.56
C HIS A 38 -2.40 -8.14 3.48
N GLU A 39 -2.74 -8.97 4.49
CA GLU A 39 -1.81 -9.41 5.53
C GLU A 39 -0.54 -10.04 4.95
N GLU A 40 -0.68 -11.00 4.03
CA GLU A 40 0.45 -11.71 3.47
C GLU A 40 1.40 -10.78 2.72
N SER A 41 0.85 -9.91 1.87
CA SER A 41 1.65 -8.93 1.10
C SER A 41 2.41 -7.97 2.01
N VAL A 42 1.77 -7.50 3.10
CA VAL A 42 2.40 -6.56 4.03
C VAL A 42 3.42 -7.26 4.92
N ARG A 43 3.16 -8.49 5.39
CA ARG A 43 4.16 -9.30 6.09
C ARG A 43 5.39 -9.57 5.21
N PHE A 44 5.17 -9.90 3.95
CA PHE A 44 6.26 -10.06 3.00
C PHE A 44 7.07 -8.77 2.83
N MET A 45 6.41 -7.61 2.79
CA MET A 45 7.06 -6.30 2.61
C MET A 45 8.02 -5.94 3.76
N TYR A 46 7.70 -6.35 4.99
CA TYR A 46 8.46 -6.00 6.19
C TYR A 46 9.18 -7.19 6.85
N ARG A 47 9.28 -8.35 6.18
CA ARG A 47 9.83 -9.58 6.78
C ARG A 47 11.27 -9.45 7.29
N ASP A 48 12.04 -8.54 6.70
CA ASP A 48 13.43 -8.25 7.09
C ASP A 48 13.54 -7.34 8.34
N ILE A 49 12.44 -6.74 8.78
CA ILE A 49 12.33 -5.93 10.00
C ILE A 49 11.11 -6.32 10.83
N ALA A 50 10.71 -7.58 10.76
CA ALA A 50 9.51 -8.07 11.43
C ALA A 50 9.57 -7.95 12.97
N ASP A 51 10.74 -7.86 13.55
CA ASP A 51 10.98 -7.60 14.98
C ASP A 51 10.66 -6.15 15.38
N LYS A 52 10.57 -5.22 14.42
CA LYS A 52 10.31 -3.80 14.61
C LYS A 52 8.92 -3.37 14.19
N VAL A 53 8.21 -4.18 13.39
CA VAL A 53 6.92 -3.81 12.80
C VAL A 53 5.82 -4.77 13.25
N GLU A 54 4.92 -4.29 14.09
CA GLU A 54 3.72 -5.01 14.50
C GLU A 54 2.57 -4.71 13.54
N LEU A 55 1.92 -5.76 13.01
CA LEU A 55 0.72 -5.65 12.19
C LEU A 55 -0.53 -5.89 13.03
N ILE A 56 -1.42 -4.91 13.09
CA ILE A 56 -2.77 -5.09 13.69
C ILE A 56 -3.74 -5.32 12.53
N LEU A 57 -4.31 -6.52 12.50
CA LEU A 57 -5.26 -6.90 11.45
C LEU A 57 -6.65 -6.36 11.76
N VAL A 58 -7.28 -5.79 10.73
CA VAL A 58 -8.65 -5.30 10.74
C VAL A 58 -9.38 -5.80 9.50
N ASP A 59 -10.70 -5.95 9.58
CA ASP A 59 -11.48 -6.43 8.44
C ASP A 59 -11.85 -5.30 7.47
N ASN A 60 -11.97 -4.08 8.00
CA ASN A 60 -12.31 -2.90 7.20
C ASN A 60 -11.65 -1.63 7.77
N THR A 61 -11.98 -0.48 7.20
CA THR A 61 -11.54 0.85 7.67
C THR A 61 -12.45 1.44 8.75
N ASN A 62 -12.95 0.62 9.68
CA ASN A 62 -13.76 1.13 10.79
C ASN A 62 -12.86 1.97 11.72
N ALA A 63 -13.12 3.28 11.76
CA ALA A 63 -12.33 4.22 12.52
C ALA A 63 -12.37 3.94 14.03
N GLN A 64 -13.52 3.50 14.57
CA GLN A 64 -13.68 3.18 15.98
C GLN A 64 -12.87 1.93 16.38
N GLU A 65 -12.86 0.89 15.51
CA GLU A 65 -12.05 -0.31 15.73
C GLU A 65 -10.56 0.04 15.74
N ILE A 66 -10.10 0.84 14.76
CA ILE A 66 -8.71 1.28 14.67
C ILE A 66 -8.34 2.09 15.91
N TRP A 67 -9.17 3.07 16.28
CA TRP A 67 -8.94 3.93 17.44
C TRP A 67 -8.79 3.15 18.76
N SER A 68 -9.60 2.12 18.97
CA SER A 68 -9.53 1.30 20.18
C SER A 68 -8.26 0.47 20.31
N LYS A 69 -7.49 0.31 19.23
CA LYS A 69 -6.29 -0.53 19.15
C LYS A 69 -4.99 0.27 19.01
N VAL A 70 -5.04 1.61 18.98
CA VAL A 70 -3.81 2.44 18.87
C VAL A 70 -2.93 2.28 20.10
N LYS A 71 -1.61 2.35 19.91
CA LYS A 71 -0.60 2.21 20.95
C LYS A 71 0.44 3.31 20.83
N GLY A 72 0.90 3.83 21.93
CA GLY A 72 2.00 4.80 21.99
C GLY A 72 1.71 6.11 21.27
N ASP A 73 2.69 6.60 20.54
CA ASP A 73 2.61 7.86 19.79
C ASP A 73 1.90 7.64 18.45
N VAL A 74 0.81 8.36 18.21
CA VAL A 74 -0.07 8.13 17.04
C VAL A 74 0.25 9.13 15.94
N ILE A 75 0.50 8.61 14.74
CA ILE A 75 0.75 9.37 13.52
C ILE A 75 -0.46 9.17 12.60
N PRO A 76 -1.45 10.07 12.64
CA PRO A 76 -2.63 10.00 11.78
C PRO A 76 -2.29 10.59 10.41
N LEU A 77 -2.47 9.78 9.36
CA LEU A 77 -2.19 10.17 7.99
C LEU A 77 -3.48 10.22 7.17
N ALA A 78 -3.54 11.17 6.27
CA ALA A 78 -4.70 11.35 5.41
C ALA A 78 -6.02 11.48 6.21
N THR A 79 -5.93 12.12 7.38
CA THR A 79 -7.06 12.42 8.25
C THR A 79 -7.24 13.93 8.37
N TYR A 80 -8.46 14.39 8.62
CA TYR A 80 -8.75 15.81 8.81
C TYR A 80 -9.34 16.13 10.19
N GLY A 81 -9.44 15.13 11.05
CA GLY A 81 -9.92 15.31 12.41
C GLY A 81 -10.26 14.00 13.13
N ILE A 82 -10.75 14.16 14.32
CA ILE A 82 -11.28 13.11 15.19
C ILE A 82 -12.68 13.54 15.61
N ASP A 83 -13.62 12.61 15.66
CA ASP A 83 -14.92 12.77 16.31
C ASP A 83 -15.18 11.60 17.28
N ASP A 84 -16.38 11.54 17.85
CA ASP A 84 -16.80 10.50 18.79
C ASP A 84 -16.71 9.07 18.21
N ASN A 85 -16.64 8.95 16.87
CA ASN A 85 -16.50 7.69 16.13
C ASN A 85 -15.05 7.39 15.73
N GLY A 86 -14.06 8.21 16.09
CA GLY A 86 -12.66 8.07 15.79
C GLY A 86 -12.15 8.98 14.66
N TRP A 87 -11.10 8.54 13.96
CA TRP A 87 -10.44 9.33 12.92
C TRP A 87 -11.32 9.53 11.69
N LYS A 88 -11.41 10.78 11.22
CA LYS A 88 -11.99 11.14 9.93
C LYS A 88 -10.93 11.09 8.85
N PHE A 89 -11.03 10.12 7.96
CA PHE A 89 -10.13 10.03 6.82
C PHE A 89 -10.51 11.03 5.72
N MET A 90 -9.49 11.62 5.11
CA MET A 90 -9.69 12.45 3.92
C MET A 90 -10.16 11.60 2.76
N THR A 91 -11.25 12.00 2.12
CA THR A 91 -11.69 11.42 0.85
C THR A 91 -10.97 12.09 -0.31
N GLN A 92 -10.94 11.42 -1.47
CA GLN A 92 -10.37 11.99 -2.69
C GLN A 92 -11.03 13.36 -2.97
N GLY A 93 -10.23 14.42 -3.06
CA GLY A 93 -10.68 15.81 -3.25
C GLY A 93 -10.71 16.70 -2.00
N GLN A 94 -10.59 16.15 -0.79
CA GLN A 94 -10.55 16.93 0.45
C GLN A 94 -9.13 17.36 0.88
N GLY A 95 -8.18 17.30 0.04
CA GLY A 95 -6.79 17.68 0.36
C GLY A 95 -6.12 18.46 -0.77
N SER A 96 -6.89 19.24 -1.48
CA SER A 96 -6.51 19.89 -2.75
C SER A 96 -5.31 20.86 -2.69
N VAL A 97 -4.71 21.07 -1.54
CA VAL A 97 -3.47 21.87 -1.42
C VAL A 97 -2.21 21.01 -1.71
N MET A 98 -2.36 19.70 -1.77
CA MET A 98 -1.22 18.82 -2.03
C MET A 98 -1.19 18.42 -3.51
N THR A 99 -0.28 18.98 -4.26
CA THR A 99 0.00 18.63 -5.64
C THR A 99 0.43 17.17 -5.83
N ASN A 100 0.82 16.50 -4.73
CA ASN A 100 1.19 15.09 -4.69
C ASN A 100 0.75 14.49 -3.35
N TRP A 101 -0.29 13.65 -3.40
CA TRP A 101 -0.82 12.93 -2.23
C TRP A 101 0.25 12.19 -1.44
N ALA A 102 1.11 11.45 -2.12
CA ALA A 102 2.14 10.64 -1.48
C ALA A 102 3.15 11.49 -0.70
N HIS A 103 3.60 12.61 -1.26
CA HIS A 103 4.48 13.54 -0.54
C HIS A 103 3.78 14.19 0.66
N GLY A 104 2.50 14.50 0.49
CA GLY A 104 1.69 15.13 1.53
C GLY A 104 1.61 14.32 2.81
N VAL A 105 1.45 13.00 2.73
CA VAL A 105 1.38 12.15 3.93
C VAL A 105 2.73 12.09 4.67
N TYR A 106 3.87 12.19 3.96
CA TYR A 106 5.18 12.27 4.59
C TYR A 106 5.38 13.61 5.32
N ILE A 107 4.94 14.71 4.70
CA ILE A 107 4.96 16.04 5.34
C ILE A 107 4.06 16.05 6.58
N GLN A 108 2.87 15.46 6.49
CA GLN A 108 1.94 15.32 7.62
C GLN A 108 2.56 14.54 8.78
N ALA A 109 3.36 13.50 8.48
CA ALA A 109 4.12 12.76 9.48
C ALA A 109 5.35 13.52 10.03
N GLY A 110 5.62 14.73 9.56
CA GLY A 110 6.78 15.54 9.98
C GLY A 110 8.12 15.02 9.45
N ILE A 111 8.12 14.23 8.37
CA ILE A 111 9.35 13.65 7.79
C ILE A 111 9.54 14.06 6.32
N ASN A 112 10.78 13.94 5.86
CA ASN A 112 11.12 14.34 4.50
C ASN A 112 10.51 13.36 3.45
N PRO A 113 9.74 13.86 2.47
CA PRO A 113 9.16 13.03 1.41
C PRO A 113 10.15 12.20 0.60
N LYS A 114 11.42 12.60 0.54
CA LYS A 114 12.47 11.80 -0.12
C LYS A 114 12.59 10.38 0.43
N TYR A 115 12.22 10.16 1.70
CA TYR A 115 12.26 8.82 2.32
C TYR A 115 11.30 7.83 1.68
N MET A 116 10.27 8.30 1.00
CA MET A 116 9.41 7.45 0.18
C MET A 116 10.22 6.63 -0.85
N TYR A 117 11.29 7.20 -1.37
CA TYR A 117 12.16 6.56 -2.36
C TYR A 117 13.44 6.01 -1.76
N SER A 118 14.14 6.82 -0.93
CA SER A 118 15.46 6.47 -0.45
C SER A 118 15.48 5.41 0.65
N LYS A 119 14.34 5.19 1.32
CA LYS A 119 14.16 4.15 2.34
C LYS A 119 13.18 3.05 1.90
N PHE A 120 12.62 3.15 0.71
CA PHE A 120 11.79 2.08 0.16
C PHE A 120 12.63 0.81 -0.04
N LYS A 121 12.17 -0.29 0.51
CA LYS A 121 12.82 -1.59 0.34
C LYS A 121 11.80 -2.72 0.44
N VAL A 122 11.84 -3.59 -0.52
CA VAL A 122 11.18 -4.90 -0.47
C VAL A 122 12.19 -5.91 -1.00
N ASP A 123 12.62 -6.84 -0.17
CA ASP A 123 13.53 -7.88 -0.59
C ASP A 123 12.81 -8.82 -1.58
N ARG A 124 13.44 -9.03 -2.73
CA ARG A 124 12.90 -9.85 -3.80
C ARG A 124 13.02 -11.33 -3.46
N ASP A 125 11.96 -12.09 -3.62
CA ASP A 125 11.99 -13.54 -3.51
C ASP A 125 11.96 -14.17 -4.91
N LYS A 126 13.15 -14.53 -5.40
CA LYS A 126 13.31 -15.10 -6.74
C LYS A 126 12.57 -16.43 -6.94
N SER A 127 12.26 -17.15 -5.87
CA SER A 127 11.51 -18.42 -5.95
C SER A 127 10.04 -18.22 -6.27
N LYS A 128 9.51 -17.02 -5.96
CA LYS A 128 8.13 -16.62 -6.21
C LYS A 128 7.95 -15.78 -7.47
N GLU A 129 9.01 -15.59 -8.25
CA GLU A 129 8.93 -14.81 -9.46
C GLU A 129 8.32 -15.59 -10.61
N PHE A 130 7.48 -14.91 -11.37
CA PHE A 130 6.95 -15.46 -12.59
C PHE A 130 8.01 -15.55 -13.66
N LYS A 131 8.00 -16.66 -14.36
CA LYS A 131 8.73 -16.77 -15.62
C LYS A 131 7.81 -16.27 -16.74
N ILE A 132 8.17 -15.13 -17.31
CA ILE A 132 7.52 -14.65 -18.52
C ILE A 132 8.16 -15.40 -19.69
N ASP A 133 7.36 -16.17 -20.41
CA ASP A 133 7.79 -17.00 -21.54
C ASP A 133 7.94 -16.21 -22.85
N LYS A 134 7.65 -14.92 -22.83
CA LYS A 134 7.73 -14.02 -23.97
C LYS A 134 8.91 -13.05 -23.84
N GLU A 135 9.83 -13.06 -24.80
CA GLU A 135 10.98 -12.17 -24.82
C GLU A 135 10.61 -10.71 -25.08
N ASN A 136 9.58 -10.49 -25.90
CA ASN A 136 9.13 -9.15 -26.29
C ASN A 136 7.66 -8.96 -25.91
N TYR A 137 7.40 -8.30 -24.81
CA TYR A 137 6.05 -8.01 -24.36
C TYR A 137 5.90 -6.58 -23.87
N ILE A 138 4.66 -6.13 -23.76
CA ILE A 138 4.26 -4.89 -23.11
C ILE A 138 3.46 -5.27 -21.87
N PHE A 139 3.85 -4.72 -20.74
CA PHE A 139 3.04 -4.78 -19.53
C PHE A 139 2.15 -3.53 -19.49
N LEU A 140 0.84 -3.71 -19.61
CA LEU A 140 -0.11 -2.62 -19.67
C LEU A 140 -1.03 -2.67 -18.45
N HIS A 141 -0.96 -1.64 -17.62
CA HIS A 141 -1.88 -1.44 -16.51
C HIS A 141 -2.87 -0.33 -16.89
N ASP A 142 -4.09 -0.72 -17.23
CA ASP A 142 -5.24 0.17 -17.43
C ASP A 142 -6.28 -0.08 -16.33
N ASP A 143 -7.28 0.79 -16.23
CA ASP A 143 -8.36 0.70 -15.24
C ASP A 143 -9.72 0.97 -15.92
N PRO A 144 -10.26 -0.01 -16.66
CA PRO A 144 -11.53 0.15 -17.35
C PRO A 144 -12.72 0.41 -16.42
N GLU A 145 -12.64 0.06 -15.13
CA GLU A 145 -13.70 0.35 -14.16
C GLU A 145 -13.82 1.83 -13.83
N ARG A 146 -12.70 2.58 -14.05
CA ARG A 146 -12.62 4.03 -13.91
C ARG A 146 -12.57 4.76 -15.24
N ASP A 147 -12.98 4.09 -16.33
CA ASP A 147 -12.94 4.63 -17.69
C ASP A 147 -11.53 5.06 -18.16
N ARG A 148 -10.51 4.36 -17.67
CA ARG A 148 -9.10 4.60 -18.03
C ARG A 148 -8.60 3.44 -18.86
N VAL A 149 -8.97 3.42 -20.12
CA VAL A 149 -8.57 2.40 -21.09
C VAL A 149 -7.42 2.93 -21.94
N ILE A 150 -6.38 2.12 -22.06
CA ILE A 150 -5.23 2.42 -22.91
C ILE A 150 -5.28 1.49 -24.12
N ASP A 151 -5.38 2.07 -25.31
CA ASP A 151 -5.30 1.34 -26.58
C ASP A 151 -3.89 1.49 -27.17
N ILE A 152 -3.22 0.35 -27.37
CA ILE A 152 -1.88 0.31 -27.96
C ILE A 152 -1.93 -0.56 -29.19
N LYS A 153 -1.60 0.04 -30.35
CA LYS A 153 -1.39 -0.70 -31.60
C LYS A 153 0.02 -1.27 -31.62
N THR A 154 0.15 -2.58 -31.46
CA THR A 154 1.43 -3.28 -31.44
C THR A 154 1.26 -4.74 -31.88
N ASP A 155 2.32 -5.31 -32.44
CA ASP A 155 2.46 -6.74 -32.72
C ASP A 155 3.00 -7.53 -31.52
N LYS A 156 3.41 -6.82 -30.46
CA LYS A 156 3.92 -7.46 -29.24
C LYS A 156 2.82 -8.04 -28.41
N PHE A 157 3.15 -9.07 -27.63
CA PHE A 157 2.25 -9.62 -26.63
C PHE A 157 1.97 -8.58 -25.55
N ILE A 158 0.70 -8.44 -25.13
CA ILE A 158 0.30 -7.50 -24.07
C ILE A 158 -0.14 -8.27 -22.84
N TYR A 159 0.53 -8.05 -21.70
CA TYR A 159 0.07 -8.48 -20.39
C TYR A 159 -0.73 -7.37 -19.72
N LYS A 160 -1.99 -7.66 -19.37
CA LYS A 160 -2.88 -6.72 -18.66
C LYS A 160 -3.25 -7.26 -17.28
N PRO A 161 -2.90 -6.58 -16.19
CA PRO A 161 -3.23 -7.02 -14.82
C PRO A 161 -4.63 -6.57 -14.38
N HIS A 162 -5.67 -6.84 -15.16
CA HIS A 162 -7.03 -6.40 -14.83
C HIS A 162 -7.97 -7.58 -14.56
N SER A 163 -9.01 -7.37 -13.71
CA SER A 163 -10.00 -8.38 -13.31
C SER A 163 -10.87 -8.91 -14.47
N LYS A 164 -10.98 -8.14 -15.56
CA LYS A 164 -11.66 -8.53 -16.80
C LYS A 164 -10.72 -9.13 -17.84
N LEU A 165 -9.64 -9.73 -17.40
CA LEU A 165 -8.66 -10.37 -18.27
C LEU A 165 -9.26 -11.55 -19.03
N THR A 166 -8.86 -11.69 -20.28
CA THR A 166 -9.10 -12.89 -21.06
C THR A 166 -8.36 -14.09 -20.45
N ASP A 167 -8.86 -15.31 -20.64
CA ASP A 167 -8.31 -16.53 -20.03
C ASP A 167 -6.80 -16.70 -20.16
N LYS A 168 -6.21 -16.21 -21.25
CA LYS A 168 -4.76 -16.26 -21.49
C LYS A 168 -3.93 -15.39 -20.52
N ASN A 169 -4.53 -14.38 -19.90
CA ASN A 169 -3.87 -13.49 -18.96
C ASN A 169 -4.13 -13.88 -17.51
N GLN A 170 -5.11 -14.76 -17.26
CA GLN A 170 -5.43 -15.23 -15.91
C GLN A 170 -4.29 -16.05 -15.30
N GLU A 171 -3.57 -16.83 -16.10
CA GLU A 171 -2.42 -17.61 -15.61
C GLU A 171 -1.32 -16.73 -15.01
N PHE A 172 -1.14 -15.50 -15.50
CA PHE A 172 -0.12 -14.59 -14.98
C PHE A 172 -0.47 -14.00 -13.62
N PHE A 173 -1.76 -13.89 -13.29
CA PHE A 173 -2.27 -13.29 -12.06
C PHE A 173 -3.00 -14.28 -11.14
N GLN A 174 -3.06 -15.56 -11.49
CA GLN A 174 -3.60 -16.62 -10.62
C GLN A 174 -2.70 -16.92 -9.42
N CYS A 175 -1.56 -16.28 -9.29
CA CYS A 175 -0.80 -16.36 -8.07
C CYS A 175 -1.55 -15.64 -6.96
N GLU A 176 -2.38 -16.45 -6.31
CA GLU A 176 -2.80 -16.24 -4.94
C GLU A 176 -3.52 -14.91 -4.65
N ARG A 177 -4.72 -14.75 -5.19
CA ARG A 177 -5.74 -14.07 -4.38
C ARG A 177 -6.28 -15.12 -3.42
N PRO A 178 -6.05 -15.00 -2.11
CA PRO A 178 -6.87 -15.76 -1.18
C PRO A 178 -8.32 -15.34 -1.40
N ASN A 179 -9.21 -16.33 -1.55
CA ASN A 179 -10.65 -16.15 -1.63
C ASN A 179 -11.18 -15.37 -0.43
#